data_bb93824f6dccfb1f81f728485e1f30c4
#
_entry.id   bb93824f6dccfb1f81f728485e1f30c4
#
_cell.length_a   1.000
_cell.length_b   1.000
_cell.length_c   1.000
_cell.angle_alpha   90.00
_cell.angle_beta   90.00
_cell.angle_gamma   90.00
#
_symmetry.space_group_name_H-M   'P 1'
#
loop_
_entity.id
_entity.type
_entity.pdbx_description
1 polymer ?
#
loop_
_entity_poly.entity_id
_entity_poly.type
_entity_poly.pdbx_seq_one_letter_code
_entity_poly.pdbx_strand_id
1 'polypeptide(L)'
;MLINRAALDDVGFLDERFFMYVEDVDLCTRMRAAGWEVLFSPELEVLHVGGVSTGRSKRMTLEHSRSIYRYFVKHRAAGWRSALRPSVWLALRARAALVSWRRGDR
;
A
#
# COMPACT_ATOMS: atom_id res chain seq x y z
N MET A 1 13.05 -2.44 -6.27
CA MET A 1 13.44 -2.64 -4.86
C MET A 1 14.39 -3.82 -4.79
N LEU A 2 15.52 -3.67 -4.14
CA LEU A 2 16.46 -4.76 -3.81
C LEU A 2 16.25 -5.14 -2.35
N ILE A 3 16.23 -6.43 -2.05
CA ILE A 3 15.92 -6.93 -0.71
C ILE A 3 16.96 -7.97 -0.31
N ASN A 4 17.49 -7.85 0.90
CA ASN A 4 18.34 -8.87 1.49
C ASN A 4 17.52 -10.15 1.75
N ARG A 5 18.03 -11.29 1.33
CA ARG A 5 17.36 -12.58 1.50
C ARG A 5 17.10 -12.91 2.97
N ALA A 6 18.05 -12.65 3.85
CA ALA A 6 17.88 -12.89 5.29
C ALA A 6 16.76 -12.04 5.89
N ALA A 7 16.54 -10.82 5.39
CA ALA A 7 15.41 -9.99 5.83
C ALA A 7 14.06 -10.58 5.40
N LEU A 8 13.99 -11.17 4.20
CA LEU A 8 12.76 -11.87 3.77
C LEU A 8 12.49 -13.15 4.57
N ASP A 9 13.54 -13.90 4.89
CA ASP A 9 13.41 -15.12 5.68
C ASP A 9 12.96 -14.81 7.12
N ASP A 10 13.35 -13.64 7.66
CA ASP A 10 12.97 -13.17 9.00
C ASP A 10 11.52 -12.63 9.05
N VAL A 11 11.13 -11.75 8.13
CA VAL A 11 9.83 -11.07 8.17
C VAL A 11 8.77 -11.67 7.26
N GLY A 12 9.13 -12.63 6.43
CA GLY A 12 8.27 -13.23 5.41
C GLY A 12 8.14 -12.37 4.15
N PHE A 13 7.54 -12.97 3.13
CA PHE A 13 7.32 -12.36 1.81
C PHE A 13 6.20 -11.29 1.83
N LEU A 14 5.77 -10.88 0.63
CA LEU A 14 4.62 -9.99 0.47
C LEU A 14 3.36 -10.62 1.06
N ASP A 15 2.57 -9.79 1.72
CA ASP A 15 1.30 -10.23 2.31
C ASP A 15 0.22 -10.31 1.22
N GLU A 16 -0.22 -11.52 0.89
CA GLU A 16 -1.19 -11.80 -0.18
C GLU A 16 -2.56 -11.12 0.01
N ARG A 17 -2.85 -10.60 1.19
CA ARG A 17 -4.03 -9.77 1.43
C ARG A 17 -4.00 -8.46 0.68
N PHE A 18 -2.82 -8.01 0.24
CA PHE A 18 -2.67 -6.86 -0.65
C PHE A 18 -2.61 -7.37 -2.09
N PHE A 19 -3.74 -7.33 -2.78
CA PHE A 19 -3.78 -7.73 -4.19
C PHE A 19 -2.90 -6.84 -5.07
N MET A 20 -2.88 -5.54 -4.79
CA MET A 20 -2.07 -4.55 -5.48
C MET A 20 -2.00 -3.26 -4.68
N TYR A 21 -0.87 -2.58 -4.76
CA TYR A 21 -0.52 -1.37 -4.01
C TYR A 21 -0.37 -1.60 -2.50
N VAL A 22 0.57 -0.89 -1.90
CA VAL A 22 0.86 -0.90 -0.46
C VAL A 22 1.48 -2.21 0.05
N GLU A 23 1.63 -3.26 -0.77
CA GLU A 23 2.34 -4.50 -0.43
C GLU A 23 3.81 -4.25 -0.11
N ASP A 24 4.44 -3.35 -0.87
CA ASP A 24 5.81 -2.90 -0.68
C ASP A 24 5.97 -2.06 0.61
N VAL A 25 5.03 -1.18 0.87
CA VAL A 25 4.98 -0.38 2.10
C VAL A 25 4.77 -1.26 3.34
N ASP A 26 3.92 -2.29 3.23
CA ASP A 26 3.71 -3.29 4.28
C ASP A 26 5.00 -4.04 4.60
N LEU A 27 5.68 -4.52 3.56
CA LEU A 27 6.95 -5.23 3.71
C LEU A 27 8.02 -4.36 4.37
N CYS A 28 8.20 -3.13 3.87
CA CYS A 28 9.14 -2.17 4.48
C CYS A 28 8.79 -1.86 5.95
N THR A 29 7.51 -1.77 6.27
CA THR A 29 7.06 -1.54 7.66
C THR A 29 7.41 -2.72 8.56
N ARG A 30 7.23 -3.97 8.09
CA ARG A 30 7.61 -5.18 8.84
C ARG A 30 9.12 -5.29 9.01
N MET A 31 9.89 -5.01 7.96
CA MET A 31 11.35 -4.99 8.01
C MET A 31 11.85 -4.00 9.06
N ARG A 32 11.36 -2.77 9.05
CA ARG A 32 11.74 -1.75 10.05
C ARG A 32 11.35 -2.14 11.46
N ALA A 33 10.20 -2.77 11.64
CA ALA A 33 9.75 -3.25 12.96
C ALA A 33 10.64 -4.40 13.48
N ALA A 34 11.25 -5.19 12.59
CA ALA A 34 12.20 -6.24 12.91
C ALA A 34 13.67 -5.73 13.05
N GLY A 35 13.91 -4.43 12.89
CA GLY A 35 15.23 -3.83 13.03
C GLY A 35 16.06 -3.74 11.74
N TRP A 36 15.48 -4.14 10.60
CA TRP A 36 16.13 -4.01 9.30
C TRP A 36 16.07 -2.57 8.78
N GLU A 37 17.14 -2.13 8.14
CA GLU A 37 17.18 -0.81 7.51
C GLU A 37 16.48 -0.82 6.16
N VAL A 38 15.76 0.26 5.87
CA VAL A 38 15.17 0.55 4.56
C VAL A 38 15.83 1.82 4.04
N LEU A 39 16.68 1.66 3.02
CA LEU A 39 17.52 2.72 2.48
C LEU A 39 17.01 3.17 1.10
N PHE A 40 17.19 4.44 0.81
CA PHE A 40 17.05 4.98 -0.52
C PHE A 40 18.45 5.18 -1.12
N SER A 41 18.72 4.60 -2.29
CA SER A 41 19.98 4.81 -3.03
C SER A 41 19.69 5.64 -4.28
N PRO A 42 20.14 6.90 -4.33
CA PRO A 42 19.95 7.76 -5.51
C PRO A 42 20.82 7.36 -6.71
N GLU A 43 21.80 6.51 -6.50
CA GLU A 43 22.72 6.02 -7.55
C GLU A 43 22.09 4.91 -8.41
N LEU A 44 20.97 4.33 -7.94
CA LEU A 44 20.29 3.24 -8.63
C LEU A 44 19.04 3.78 -9.33
N GLU A 45 19.09 3.79 -10.65
CA GLU A 45 17.94 4.16 -11.47
C GLU A 45 17.26 2.91 -12.04
N VAL A 46 15.93 2.89 -11.98
CA VAL A 46 15.09 1.85 -12.59
C VAL A 46 14.03 2.51 -13.43
N LEU A 47 14.00 2.20 -14.73
CA LEU A 47 12.94 2.66 -15.60
C LEU A 47 11.65 1.91 -15.27
N HIS A 48 10.68 2.63 -14.69
CA HIS A 48 9.36 2.11 -14.37
C HIS A 48 8.30 2.71 -15.29
N VAL A 49 7.82 1.90 -16.24
CA VAL A 49 6.73 2.31 -17.14
C VAL A 49 5.40 2.15 -16.40
N GLY A 50 5.00 3.22 -15.70
CA GLY A 50 3.78 3.23 -14.91
C GLY A 50 2.51 3.06 -15.74
N GLY A 51 1.53 2.34 -15.20
CA GLY A 51 0.19 2.24 -15.77
C GLY A 51 -0.02 1.17 -16.82
N VAL A 52 1.02 0.45 -17.25
CA VAL A 52 0.91 -0.64 -18.23
C VAL A 52 0.08 -1.80 -17.68
N SER A 53 0.34 -2.19 -16.44
CA SER A 53 -0.32 -3.35 -15.81
C SER A 53 -1.69 -3.03 -15.21
N THR A 54 -1.96 -1.78 -14.87
CA THR A 54 -3.12 -1.43 -14.04
C THR A 54 -4.15 -0.57 -14.76
N GLY A 55 -3.72 0.15 -15.79
CA GLY A 55 -4.57 1.12 -16.46
C GLY A 55 -5.13 2.18 -15.48
N ARG A 56 -5.99 3.06 -15.99
CA ARG A 56 -6.74 4.04 -15.16
C ARG A 56 -8.14 3.50 -14.77
N SER A 57 -8.21 2.25 -14.34
CA SER A 57 -9.48 1.57 -14.04
C SER A 57 -10.08 2.04 -12.71
N LYS A 58 -11.41 2.21 -12.69
CA LYS A 58 -12.18 2.43 -11.44
C LYS A 58 -11.92 1.31 -10.43
N ARG A 59 -11.81 0.07 -10.90
CA ARG A 59 -11.46 -1.09 -10.07
C ARG A 59 -10.14 -0.90 -9.34
N MET A 60 -9.08 -0.43 -10.04
CA MET A 60 -7.77 -0.20 -9.43
C MET A 60 -7.78 0.94 -8.41
N THR A 61 -8.59 1.98 -8.62
CA THR A 61 -8.78 3.04 -7.63
C THR A 61 -9.42 2.51 -6.34
N LEU A 62 -10.39 1.60 -6.46
CA LEU A 62 -11.01 0.93 -5.32
C LEU A 62 -10.04 -0.01 -4.61
N GLU A 63 -9.27 -0.82 -5.35
CA GLU A 63 -8.26 -1.71 -4.75
C GLU A 63 -7.17 -0.93 -4.02
N HIS A 64 -6.71 0.19 -4.57
CA HIS A 64 -5.77 1.07 -3.87
C HIS A 64 -6.34 1.57 -2.53
N SER A 65 -7.60 2.01 -2.52
CA SER A 65 -8.27 2.45 -1.29
C SER A 65 -8.44 1.31 -0.28
N ARG A 66 -8.75 0.10 -0.74
CA ARG A 66 -8.83 -1.11 0.09
C ARG A 66 -7.48 -1.47 0.70
N SER A 67 -6.42 -1.42 -0.10
CA SER A 67 -5.06 -1.72 0.37
C SER A 67 -4.59 -0.71 1.43
N ILE A 68 -4.85 0.59 1.24
CA ILE A 68 -4.59 1.60 2.26
C ILE A 68 -5.37 1.31 3.55
N TYR A 69 -6.64 0.94 3.46
CA TYR A 69 -7.44 0.59 4.63
C TYR A 69 -6.90 -0.64 5.36
N ARG A 70 -6.53 -1.71 4.61
CA ARG A 70 -5.91 -2.92 5.18
C ARG A 70 -4.62 -2.59 5.93
N TYR A 71 -3.77 -1.76 5.32
CA TYR A 71 -2.54 -1.29 5.95
C TYR A 71 -2.81 -0.52 7.24
N PHE A 72 -3.78 0.40 7.22
CA PHE A 72 -4.20 1.12 8.43
C PHE A 72 -4.65 0.16 9.53
N VAL A 73 -5.52 -0.79 9.20
CA VAL A 73 -6.03 -1.77 10.18
C VAL A 73 -4.89 -2.64 10.73
N LYS A 74 -3.96 -3.07 9.88
CA LYS A 74 -2.84 -3.94 10.26
C LYS A 74 -1.81 -3.24 11.15
N HIS A 75 -1.44 -2.00 10.83
CA HIS A 75 -0.28 -1.34 11.44
C HIS A 75 -0.61 -0.13 12.32
N ARG A 76 -1.78 0.45 12.20
CA ARG A 76 -2.11 1.74 12.85
C ARG A 76 -3.33 1.69 13.74
N ALA A 77 -4.25 0.75 13.53
CA ALA A 77 -5.52 0.68 14.25
C ALA A 77 -5.44 -0.14 15.54
N ALA A 78 -4.42 0.10 16.36
CA ALA A 78 -4.27 -0.51 17.68
C ALA A 78 -4.84 0.42 18.79
N GLY A 79 -5.31 -0.18 19.89
CA GLY A 79 -5.85 0.55 21.02
C GLY A 79 -7.02 1.48 20.62
N TRP A 80 -7.04 2.71 21.14
CA TRP A 80 -8.09 3.71 20.86
C TRP A 80 -8.23 4.05 19.37
N ARG A 81 -7.16 3.89 18.57
CA ARG A 81 -7.19 4.13 17.13
C ARG A 81 -8.09 3.15 16.37
N SER A 82 -8.45 2.03 16.99
CA SER A 82 -9.41 1.10 16.40
C SER A 82 -10.78 1.72 16.19
N ALA A 83 -11.17 2.68 17.02
CA ALA A 83 -12.40 3.45 16.85
C ALA A 83 -12.43 4.32 15.59
N LEU A 84 -11.26 4.61 15.00
CA LEU A 84 -11.15 5.39 13.75
C LEU A 84 -11.41 4.55 12.49
N ARG A 85 -11.54 3.23 12.58
CA ARG A 85 -11.75 2.35 11.43
C ARG A 85 -12.93 2.76 10.54
N PRO A 86 -14.12 3.07 11.07
CA PRO A 86 -15.26 3.47 10.23
C PRO A 86 -15.02 4.79 9.50
N SER A 87 -14.46 5.79 10.16
CA SER A 87 -14.19 7.10 9.56
C SER A 87 -13.11 7.02 8.47
N VAL A 88 -12.03 6.28 8.71
CA VAL A 88 -10.99 6.05 7.70
C VAL A 88 -11.55 5.29 6.49
N TRP A 89 -12.37 4.26 6.72
CA TRP A 89 -13.04 3.53 5.65
C TRP A 89 -13.94 4.43 4.81
N LEU A 90 -14.78 5.26 5.45
CA LEU A 90 -15.67 6.19 4.78
C LEU A 90 -14.90 7.24 3.96
N ALA A 91 -13.85 7.82 4.53
CA ALA A 91 -13.00 8.80 3.85
C ALA A 91 -12.32 8.21 2.60
N LEU A 92 -11.81 6.99 2.68
CA LEU A 92 -11.21 6.31 1.55
C LEU A 92 -12.23 5.95 0.46
N ARG A 93 -13.46 5.59 0.84
CA ARG A 93 -14.57 5.36 -0.09
C ARG A 93 -14.98 6.65 -0.80
N ALA A 94 -15.15 7.75 -0.06
CA ALA A 94 -15.46 9.06 -0.62
C ALA A 94 -14.36 9.52 -1.60
N ARG A 95 -13.07 9.37 -1.21
CA ARG A 95 -11.94 9.66 -2.10
C ARG A 95 -12.00 8.83 -3.39
N ALA A 96 -12.26 7.54 -3.28
CA ALA A 96 -12.35 6.65 -4.45
C ALA A 96 -13.50 7.07 -5.39
N ALA A 97 -14.64 7.44 -4.84
CA ALA A 97 -15.79 7.94 -5.59
C ALA A 97 -15.46 9.25 -6.32
N LEU A 98 -14.86 10.23 -5.63
CA LEU A 98 -14.44 11.50 -6.22
C LEU A 98 -13.43 11.33 -7.35
N VAL A 99 -12.42 10.47 -7.16
CA VAL A 99 -11.41 10.19 -8.19
C VAL A 99 -12.04 9.49 -9.40
N SER A 100 -12.98 8.58 -9.19
CA SER A 100 -13.65 7.88 -10.29
C SER A 100 -14.63 8.79 -11.04
N TRP A 101 -15.31 9.71 -10.34
CA TRP A 101 -16.19 10.71 -10.94
C TRP A 101 -15.41 11.68 -11.84
N ARG A 102 -14.36 12.31 -11.32
CA ARG A 102 -13.49 13.21 -12.09
C ARG A 102 -12.83 12.58 -13.33
N ARG A 103 -12.75 11.25 -13.38
CA ARG A 103 -12.22 10.49 -14.53
C ARG A 103 -13.29 10.08 -15.53
N GLY A 104 -14.55 10.08 -15.13
CA GLY A 104 -15.70 9.76 -15.99
C GLY A 104 -16.12 10.90 -16.91
N ASP A 105 -15.68 12.12 -16.60
CA ASP A 105 -15.98 13.33 -17.39
C ASP A 105 -14.93 13.64 -18.48
N ARG A 106 -14.00 12.70 -18.78
CA ARG A 106 -12.98 12.87 -19.82
C ARG A 106 -12.96 11.73 -20.81
#